data_356ab5fd72b797df692a08da32973af4
#
_entry.id   356ab5fd72b797df692a08da32973af4
#
_cell.length_a   1.000
_cell.length_b   1.000
_cell.length_c   1.000
_cell.angle_alpha   90.00
_cell.angle_beta   90.00
_cell.angle_gamma   90.00
#
_symmetry.space_group_name_H-M   'P 1'
#
loop_
_entity.id
_entity.type
_entity.pdbx_description
1 polymer ?
#
loop_
_entity_poly.entity_id
_entity_poly.type
_entity_poly.pdbx_seq_one_letter_code
_entity_poly.pdbx_strand_id
1 'polypeptide(L)'
;IIFLSSCSSASQFGTGVSITFDPRTIGMQIDDTIMQKNLSARLALVDKKYFLSIQSEVLDGRIFLSGKVEEPEEKIKITKMAWETNGVRTVKNAITIKGQSNFKQTAKDILITSQLRTALIINKRTKARNYTLETVNRNIYIFGIAMDEDEKKEVLVEANKIYDVENIIPSIYLASELSRNKIN
;
A
#
# COMPACT_ATOMS: atom_id res chain seq x y z
N ILE A 1 -14.00 -25.91 -43.75
CA ILE A 1 -12.62 -25.55 -43.46
C ILE A 1 -12.71 -24.31 -42.55
N ILE A 2 -12.59 -24.48 -41.25
CA ILE A 2 -12.65 -23.40 -40.24
C ILE A 2 -11.20 -23.00 -39.91
N PHE A 3 -10.82 -21.78 -40.28
CA PHE A 3 -9.54 -21.19 -39.88
C PHE A 3 -9.69 -20.64 -38.45
N LEU A 4 -9.04 -21.29 -37.48
CA LEU A 4 -8.82 -20.75 -36.15
C LEU A 4 -7.64 -19.79 -36.22
N SER A 5 -7.93 -18.50 -36.26
CA SER A 5 -6.93 -17.45 -36.06
C SER A 5 -6.52 -17.46 -34.61
N SER A 6 -5.36 -18.01 -34.33
CA SER A 6 -4.68 -17.86 -33.04
C SER A 6 -4.26 -16.41 -32.88
N CYS A 7 -4.98 -15.65 -32.07
CA CYS A 7 -4.50 -14.37 -31.54
C CYS A 7 -3.39 -14.65 -30.53
N SER A 8 -2.15 -14.63 -31.01
CA SER A 8 -1.00 -14.46 -30.11
C SER A 8 -1.01 -13.00 -29.65
N SER A 9 -1.58 -12.75 -28.46
CA SER A 9 -1.33 -11.51 -27.74
C SER A 9 0.14 -11.48 -27.37
N ALA A 10 0.98 -10.94 -28.25
CA ALA A 10 2.29 -10.47 -27.87
C ALA A 10 2.06 -9.43 -26.76
N SER A 11 2.34 -9.80 -25.53
CA SER A 11 2.52 -8.87 -24.43
C SER A 11 3.66 -7.93 -24.84
N GLN A 12 3.31 -6.79 -25.43
CA GLN A 12 4.25 -5.69 -25.54
C GLN A 12 4.61 -5.32 -24.12
N PHE A 13 5.78 -5.73 -23.69
CA PHE A 13 6.48 -5.11 -22.60
C PHE A 13 6.66 -3.64 -22.95
N GLY A 14 5.66 -2.86 -22.57
CA GLY A 14 5.72 -1.40 -22.60
C GLY A 14 6.67 -0.93 -21.51
N THR A 15 7.96 -1.05 -21.78
CA THR A 15 9.07 -0.70 -20.88
C THR A 15 9.33 0.80 -20.78
N GLY A 16 8.35 1.66 -21.03
CA GLY A 16 8.63 3.09 -21.07
C GLY A 16 7.81 3.98 -20.14
N VAL A 17 6.60 3.62 -19.78
CA VAL A 17 5.66 4.58 -19.18
C VAL A 17 5.40 4.35 -17.69
N SER A 18 5.62 3.15 -17.17
CA SER A 18 5.40 2.85 -15.76
C SER A 18 6.55 3.31 -14.86
N ILE A 19 7.76 3.40 -15.41
CA ILE A 19 8.98 3.74 -14.67
C ILE A 19 9.05 5.25 -14.36
N THR A 20 8.44 6.09 -15.18
CA THR A 20 8.49 7.56 -15.05
C THR A 20 7.67 8.13 -13.89
N PHE A 21 6.84 7.33 -13.23
CA PHE A 21 5.94 7.81 -12.16
C PHE A 21 6.19 7.17 -10.79
N ASP A 22 6.99 6.11 -10.71
CA ASP A 22 7.44 5.54 -9.44
C ASP A 22 8.82 6.14 -9.10
N PRO A 23 8.94 6.86 -7.99
CA PRO A 23 10.20 7.51 -7.61
C PRO A 23 11.30 6.52 -7.19
N ARG A 24 10.97 5.23 -7.04
CA ARG A 24 11.95 4.18 -6.71
C ARG A 24 12.70 3.72 -7.96
N THR A 25 13.99 3.41 -7.80
CA THR A 25 14.75 2.75 -8.86
C THR A 25 14.22 1.33 -9.12
N ILE A 26 14.46 0.77 -10.30
CA ILE A 26 14.06 -0.61 -10.64
C ILE A 26 14.61 -1.60 -9.61
N GLY A 27 15.87 -1.44 -9.18
CA GLY A 27 16.45 -2.31 -8.16
C GLY A 27 15.71 -2.24 -6.82
N MET A 28 15.27 -1.06 -6.39
CA MET A 28 14.46 -0.91 -5.17
C MET A 28 13.10 -1.59 -5.32
N GLN A 29 12.45 -1.45 -6.47
CA GLN A 29 11.18 -2.11 -6.75
C GLN A 29 11.30 -3.64 -6.72
N ILE A 30 12.42 -4.17 -7.23
CA ILE A 30 12.73 -5.62 -7.17
C ILE A 30 12.94 -6.06 -5.71
N ASP A 31 13.77 -5.35 -4.95
CA ASP A 31 14.07 -5.67 -3.55
C ASP A 31 12.78 -5.63 -2.70
N ASP A 32 11.96 -4.60 -2.86
CA ASP A 32 10.67 -4.46 -2.19
C ASP A 32 9.70 -5.59 -2.56
N THR A 33 9.66 -5.97 -3.85
CA THR A 33 8.82 -7.08 -4.32
C THR A 33 9.26 -8.42 -3.72
N ILE A 34 10.57 -8.66 -3.64
CA ILE A 34 11.12 -9.87 -3.02
C ILE A 34 10.76 -9.90 -1.53
N MET A 35 10.94 -8.78 -0.83
CA MET A 35 10.60 -8.65 0.58
C MET A 35 9.10 -8.93 0.82
N GLN A 36 8.22 -8.33 0.01
CA GLN A 36 6.77 -8.52 0.09
C GLN A 36 6.38 -9.98 -0.13
N LYS A 37 6.93 -10.63 -1.15
CA LYS A 37 6.66 -12.05 -1.45
C LYS A 37 7.17 -12.98 -0.34
N ASN A 38 8.37 -12.71 0.21
CA ASN A 38 8.92 -13.49 1.31
C ASN A 38 8.04 -13.39 2.56
N LEU A 39 7.58 -12.20 2.91
CA LEU A 39 6.65 -12.01 4.02
C LEU A 39 5.33 -12.74 3.78
N SER A 40 4.75 -12.60 2.60
CA SER A 40 3.49 -13.27 2.23
C SER A 40 3.63 -14.80 2.27
N ALA A 41 4.75 -15.35 1.79
CA ALA A 41 5.02 -16.78 1.88
C ALA A 41 5.17 -17.27 3.32
N ARG A 42 5.87 -16.52 4.17
CA ARG A 42 5.99 -16.85 5.61
C ARG A 42 4.63 -16.82 6.31
N LEU A 43 3.78 -15.84 5.99
CA LEU A 43 2.41 -15.76 6.51
C LEU A 43 1.59 -16.99 6.08
N ALA A 44 1.69 -17.41 4.82
CA ALA A 44 1.01 -18.58 4.29
C ALA A 44 1.45 -19.89 4.94
N LEU A 45 2.76 -20.02 5.27
CA LEU A 45 3.32 -21.19 5.95
C LEU A 45 2.84 -21.30 7.41
N VAL A 46 2.58 -20.18 8.06
CA VAL A 46 2.06 -20.17 9.44
C VAL A 46 0.56 -20.49 9.46
N ASP A 47 -0.22 -19.85 8.59
CA ASP A 47 -1.65 -20.11 8.42
C ASP A 47 -2.10 -19.55 7.07
N LYS A 48 -2.74 -20.40 6.23
CA LYS A 48 -3.28 -19.97 4.93
C LYS A 48 -4.25 -18.79 5.04
N LYS A 49 -4.97 -18.66 6.16
CA LYS A 49 -5.89 -17.54 6.37
C LYS A 49 -5.16 -16.20 6.37
N TYR A 50 -3.93 -16.12 6.87
CA TYR A 50 -3.14 -14.88 6.87
C TYR A 50 -2.80 -14.44 5.45
N PHE A 51 -2.44 -15.38 4.58
CA PHE A 51 -2.22 -15.06 3.16
C PHE A 51 -3.46 -14.47 2.47
N LEU A 52 -4.65 -14.94 2.85
CA LEU A 52 -5.91 -14.48 2.24
C LEU A 52 -6.46 -13.20 2.87
N SER A 53 -6.21 -12.98 4.16
CA SER A 53 -6.83 -11.89 4.93
C SER A 53 -5.90 -10.69 5.20
N ILE A 54 -4.59 -10.86 5.01
CA ILE A 54 -3.59 -9.83 5.28
C ILE A 54 -2.95 -9.39 3.96
N GLN A 55 -2.93 -8.09 3.75
CA GLN A 55 -2.20 -7.45 2.67
C GLN A 55 -0.94 -6.80 3.23
N SER A 56 0.13 -6.92 2.50
CA SER A 56 1.39 -6.23 2.80
C SER A 56 1.83 -5.43 1.60
N GLU A 57 2.22 -4.20 1.82
CA GLU A 57 2.85 -3.32 0.84
C GLU A 57 4.25 -2.97 1.33
N VAL A 58 5.21 -2.93 0.41
CA VAL A 58 6.60 -2.61 0.75
C VAL A 58 7.11 -1.49 -0.14
N LEU A 59 7.62 -0.43 0.49
CA LEU A 59 8.22 0.73 -0.18
C LEU A 59 9.55 1.07 0.49
N ASP A 60 10.66 0.87 -0.20
CA ASP A 60 12.02 1.13 0.28
C ASP A 60 12.28 0.46 1.65
N GLY A 61 11.92 -0.82 1.76
CA GLY A 61 12.06 -1.62 2.99
C GLY A 61 11.09 -1.25 4.12
N ARG A 62 10.13 -0.37 3.87
CA ARG A 62 9.08 0.01 4.81
C ARG A 62 7.84 -0.82 4.51
N ILE A 63 7.35 -1.55 5.51
CA ILE A 63 6.21 -2.46 5.37
C ILE A 63 4.95 -1.79 5.92
N PHE A 64 3.89 -1.78 5.12
CA PHE A 64 2.55 -1.45 5.56
C PHE A 64 1.68 -2.71 5.55
N LEU A 65 1.02 -2.99 6.68
CA LEU A 65 0.14 -4.14 6.86
C LEU A 65 -1.30 -3.66 7.00
N SER A 66 -2.21 -4.28 6.25
CA SER A 66 -3.65 -4.08 6.38
C SER A 66 -4.41 -5.40 6.32
N GLY A 67 -5.69 -5.38 6.67
CA GLY A 67 -6.54 -6.55 6.66
C GLY A 67 -7.23 -6.82 7.99
N LYS A 68 -7.72 -8.06 8.16
CA LYS A 68 -8.50 -8.45 9.35
C LYS A 68 -8.02 -9.78 9.90
N VAL A 69 -7.93 -9.85 11.24
CA VAL A 69 -7.63 -11.07 12.01
C VAL A 69 -8.75 -11.35 13.01
N GLU A 70 -8.81 -12.56 13.54
CA GLU A 70 -9.81 -12.94 14.54
C GLU A 70 -9.42 -12.41 15.93
N GLU A 71 -8.13 -12.57 16.30
CA GLU A 71 -7.65 -12.35 17.67
C GLU A 71 -6.51 -11.31 17.72
N PRO A 72 -6.39 -10.54 18.81
CA PRO A 72 -5.30 -9.58 19.01
C PRO A 72 -3.91 -10.19 18.90
N GLU A 73 -3.73 -11.43 19.39
CA GLU A 73 -2.48 -12.19 19.37
C GLU A 73 -1.99 -12.43 17.94
N GLU A 74 -2.92 -12.66 17.01
CA GLU A 74 -2.59 -12.82 15.59
C GLU A 74 -2.02 -11.53 15.00
N LYS A 75 -2.59 -10.38 15.35
CA LYS A 75 -2.07 -9.07 14.95
C LYS A 75 -0.64 -8.87 15.45
N ILE A 76 -0.37 -9.20 16.71
CA ILE A 76 0.98 -9.11 17.30
C ILE A 76 1.94 -10.04 16.58
N LYS A 77 1.55 -11.30 16.34
CA LYS A 77 2.35 -12.31 15.65
C LYS A 77 2.73 -11.86 14.23
N ILE A 78 1.76 -11.36 13.46
CA ILE A 78 1.99 -10.88 12.10
C ILE A 78 2.92 -9.65 12.10
N THR A 79 2.74 -8.73 13.05
CA THR A 79 3.62 -7.57 13.21
C THR A 79 5.06 -7.99 13.49
N LYS A 80 5.25 -8.97 14.40
CA LYS A 80 6.57 -9.53 14.71
C LYS A 80 7.22 -10.16 13.47
N MET A 81 6.46 -10.96 12.71
CA MET A 81 6.95 -11.56 11.47
C MET A 81 7.38 -10.51 10.43
N ALA A 82 6.68 -9.39 10.36
CA ALA A 82 7.06 -8.28 9.48
C ALA A 82 8.38 -7.64 9.95
N TRP A 83 8.57 -7.41 11.24
CA TRP A 83 9.82 -6.89 11.79
C TRP A 83 11.02 -7.83 11.62
N GLU A 84 10.78 -9.13 11.59
CA GLU A 84 11.80 -10.17 11.34
C GLU A 84 12.14 -10.36 9.85
N THR A 85 11.50 -9.61 8.96
CA THR A 85 11.79 -9.69 7.51
C THR A 85 13.12 -9.01 7.22
N ASN A 86 13.98 -9.71 6.47
CA ASN A 86 15.31 -9.18 6.16
C ASN A 86 15.23 -7.86 5.38
N GLY A 87 15.98 -6.85 5.81
CA GLY A 87 16.01 -5.54 5.18
C GLY A 87 14.86 -4.60 5.58
N VAL A 88 14.00 -5.00 6.54
CA VAL A 88 12.93 -4.14 7.04
C VAL A 88 13.48 -2.89 7.73
N ARG A 89 12.91 -1.72 7.41
CA ARG A 89 13.25 -0.42 8.00
C ARG A 89 12.19 0.07 8.97
N THR A 90 10.92 -0.09 8.61
CA THR A 90 9.78 0.25 9.48
C THR A 90 8.59 -0.65 9.17
N VAL A 91 7.73 -0.86 10.17
CA VAL A 91 6.44 -1.54 10.01
C VAL A 91 5.33 -0.62 10.48
N LYS A 92 4.35 -0.38 9.62
CA LYS A 92 3.08 0.28 9.92
C LYS A 92 1.96 -0.74 9.87
N ASN A 93 1.13 -0.78 10.90
CA ASN A 93 0.12 -1.81 11.05
C ASN A 93 -1.28 -1.21 11.18
N ALA A 94 -2.10 -1.39 10.14
CA ALA A 94 -3.52 -1.05 10.08
C ALA A 94 -4.42 -2.31 10.12
N ILE A 95 -3.89 -3.47 10.57
CA ILE A 95 -4.69 -4.69 10.74
C ILE A 95 -5.74 -4.45 11.83
N THR A 96 -6.98 -4.86 11.56
CA THR A 96 -8.11 -4.81 12.50
C THR A 96 -8.47 -6.20 13.00
N ILE A 97 -9.15 -6.24 14.17
CA ILE A 97 -9.70 -7.47 14.73
C ILE A 97 -11.15 -7.57 14.27
N LYS A 98 -11.57 -8.74 13.76
CA LYS A 98 -12.95 -8.99 13.34
C LYS A 98 -13.90 -8.81 14.54
N GLY A 99 -15.10 -8.33 14.25
CA GLY A 99 -16.11 -8.06 15.30
C GLY A 99 -15.98 -6.70 15.99
N GLN A 100 -14.87 -5.99 15.83
CA GLN A 100 -14.72 -4.63 16.38
C GLN A 100 -15.37 -3.54 15.53
N SER A 101 -15.74 -3.84 14.27
CA SER A 101 -16.48 -2.93 13.41
C SER A 101 -17.78 -3.59 12.92
N ASN A 102 -18.88 -2.82 12.90
CA ASN A 102 -20.14 -3.28 12.31
C ASN A 102 -20.16 -3.00 10.79
N PHE A 103 -21.13 -3.60 10.09
CA PHE A 103 -21.28 -3.42 8.64
C PHE A 103 -21.39 -1.95 8.21
N LYS A 104 -22.12 -1.12 8.99
CA LYS A 104 -22.28 0.32 8.71
C LYS A 104 -20.93 1.06 8.78
N GLN A 105 -20.10 0.74 9.77
CA GLN A 105 -18.77 1.33 9.90
C GLN A 105 -17.86 0.89 8.74
N THR A 106 -17.87 -0.39 8.38
CA THR A 106 -17.10 -0.88 7.22
C THR A 106 -17.51 -0.18 5.91
N ALA A 107 -18.83 0.02 5.69
CA ALA A 107 -19.32 0.74 4.51
C ALA A 107 -18.84 2.22 4.50
N LYS A 108 -18.83 2.89 5.65
CA LYS A 108 -18.28 4.25 5.77
C LYS A 108 -16.79 4.29 5.46
N ASP A 109 -16.00 3.36 5.99
CA ASP A 109 -14.57 3.29 5.75
C ASP A 109 -14.25 3.08 4.26
N ILE A 110 -15.00 2.23 3.57
CA ILE A 110 -14.89 2.04 2.11
C ILE A 110 -15.20 3.34 1.36
N LEU A 111 -16.27 4.05 1.77
CA LEU A 111 -16.65 5.31 1.14
C LEU A 111 -15.56 6.37 1.31
N ILE A 112 -15.04 6.55 2.52
CA ILE A 112 -13.94 7.47 2.82
C ILE A 112 -12.71 7.17 1.95
N THR A 113 -12.26 5.91 1.92
CA THR A 113 -11.13 5.48 1.09
C THR A 113 -11.37 5.79 -0.40
N SER A 114 -12.59 5.50 -0.90
CA SER A 114 -12.95 5.72 -2.31
C SER A 114 -12.98 7.20 -2.67
N GLN A 115 -13.51 8.05 -1.79
CA GLN A 115 -13.52 9.50 -1.98
C GLN A 115 -12.11 10.07 -2.05
N LEU A 116 -11.22 9.70 -1.11
CA LEU A 116 -9.83 10.16 -1.15
C LEU A 116 -9.10 9.66 -2.40
N ARG A 117 -9.27 8.39 -2.76
CA ARG A 117 -8.66 7.84 -3.98
C ARG A 117 -9.09 8.61 -5.22
N THR A 118 -10.38 8.92 -5.33
CA THR A 118 -10.93 9.71 -6.43
C THR A 118 -10.36 11.13 -6.44
N ALA A 119 -10.28 11.78 -5.28
CA ALA A 119 -9.71 13.11 -5.14
C ALA A 119 -8.25 13.15 -5.61
N LEU A 120 -7.43 12.16 -5.20
CA LEU A 120 -6.04 12.07 -5.63
C LEU A 120 -5.88 11.76 -7.13
N ILE A 121 -6.82 11.01 -7.75
CA ILE A 121 -6.78 10.76 -9.20
C ILE A 121 -7.10 12.03 -10.00
N ILE A 122 -8.04 12.83 -9.52
CA ILE A 122 -8.48 14.06 -10.19
C ILE A 122 -7.46 15.19 -10.02
N ASN A 123 -6.81 15.26 -8.86
CA ASN A 123 -5.80 16.28 -8.58
C ASN A 123 -4.53 16.04 -9.40
N LYS A 124 -4.26 16.92 -10.38
CA LYS A 124 -3.13 16.81 -11.31
C LYS A 124 -1.76 16.91 -10.62
N ARG A 125 -1.71 17.44 -9.39
CA ARG A 125 -0.48 17.60 -8.61
C ARG A 125 -0.13 16.36 -7.77
N THR A 126 -1.01 15.35 -7.74
CA THR A 126 -0.79 14.10 -7.02
C THR A 126 -0.65 12.92 -7.96
N LYS A 127 0.15 11.94 -7.59
CA LYS A 127 0.33 10.68 -8.31
C LYS A 127 -0.35 9.55 -7.53
N ALA A 128 -1.68 9.47 -7.63
CA ALA A 128 -2.53 8.56 -6.84
C ALA A 128 -2.03 7.11 -6.76
N ARG A 129 -1.32 6.63 -7.80
CA ARG A 129 -0.73 5.28 -7.84
C ARG A 129 0.40 5.05 -6.85
N ASN A 130 1.04 6.12 -6.39
CA ASN A 130 2.17 6.07 -5.45
C ASN A 130 1.69 5.96 -4.00
N TYR A 131 0.37 5.87 -3.79
CA TYR A 131 -0.23 5.85 -2.46
C TYR A 131 -1.16 4.65 -2.26
N THR A 132 -0.90 3.89 -1.21
CA THR A 132 -1.81 2.91 -0.65
C THR A 132 -2.67 3.59 0.42
N LEU A 133 -3.98 3.48 0.28
CA LEU A 133 -4.97 4.09 1.15
C LEU A 133 -5.77 3.01 1.85
N GLU A 134 -5.86 3.08 3.15
CA GLU A 134 -6.70 2.21 3.97
C GLU A 134 -7.46 3.06 4.99
N THR A 135 -8.73 2.78 5.21
CA THR A 135 -9.51 3.43 6.27
C THR A 135 -10.00 2.40 7.27
N VAL A 136 -9.76 2.67 8.53
CA VAL A 136 -10.14 1.81 9.65
C VAL A 136 -10.79 2.67 10.72
N ASN A 137 -12.07 2.41 11.00
CA ASN A 137 -12.85 3.17 11.98
C ASN A 137 -12.71 4.69 11.78
N ARG A 138 -12.89 5.16 10.51
CA ARG A 138 -12.78 6.57 10.08
C ARG A 138 -11.38 7.19 10.20
N ASN A 139 -10.36 6.40 10.53
CA ASN A 139 -8.97 6.81 10.50
C ASN A 139 -8.36 6.43 9.14
N ILE A 140 -7.89 7.42 8.38
CA ILE A 140 -7.25 7.19 7.08
C ILE A 140 -5.76 6.95 7.29
N TYR A 141 -5.27 5.81 6.84
CA TYR A 141 -3.86 5.50 6.70
C TYR A 141 -3.44 5.79 5.26
N ILE A 142 -2.44 6.63 5.09
CA ILE A 142 -1.86 6.98 3.78
C ILE A 142 -0.41 6.49 3.78
N PHE A 143 -0.10 5.48 2.98
CA PHE A 143 1.24 4.95 2.83
C PHE A 143 1.72 5.16 1.41
N GLY A 144 2.87 5.83 1.20
CA GLY A 144 3.31 6.13 -0.15
C GLY A 144 4.60 6.93 -0.23
N ILE A 145 4.96 7.30 -1.47
CA ILE A 145 6.12 8.11 -1.79
C ILE A 145 5.66 9.29 -2.64
N ALA A 146 5.89 10.50 -2.14
CA ALA A 146 5.73 11.75 -2.86
C ALA A 146 7.02 12.11 -3.60
N MET A 147 6.92 12.74 -4.77
CA MET A 147 8.08 13.24 -5.51
C MET A 147 8.78 14.37 -4.75
N ASP A 148 7.99 15.24 -4.12
CA ASP A 148 8.45 16.42 -3.38
C ASP A 148 7.47 16.77 -2.23
N GLU A 149 7.82 17.81 -1.46
CA GLU A 149 6.98 18.29 -0.35
C GLU A 149 5.65 18.91 -0.83
N ASP A 150 5.62 19.45 -2.05
CA ASP A 150 4.40 20.05 -2.60
C ASP A 150 3.37 18.97 -2.90
N GLU A 151 3.77 17.86 -3.52
CA GLU A 151 2.90 16.70 -3.74
C GLU A 151 2.41 16.13 -2.40
N LYS A 152 3.31 15.95 -1.42
CA LYS A 152 2.95 15.46 -0.08
C LYS A 152 1.91 16.37 0.60
N LYS A 153 2.10 17.67 0.50
CA LYS A 153 1.15 18.67 1.03
C LYS A 153 -0.21 18.56 0.33
N GLU A 154 -0.25 18.45 -0.99
CA GLU A 154 -1.49 18.30 -1.75
C GLU A 154 -2.25 17.03 -1.34
N VAL A 155 -1.56 15.90 -1.16
CA VAL A 155 -2.20 14.65 -0.67
C VAL A 155 -2.87 14.87 0.69
N LEU A 156 -2.21 15.56 1.60
CA LEU A 156 -2.76 15.87 2.92
C LEU A 156 -3.92 16.88 2.85
N VAL A 157 -3.85 17.87 1.94
CA VAL A 157 -4.95 18.80 1.68
C VAL A 157 -6.19 18.06 1.19
N GLU A 158 -6.03 17.13 0.22
CA GLU A 158 -7.16 16.33 -0.26
C GLU A 158 -7.73 15.43 0.84
N ALA A 159 -6.88 14.80 1.66
CA ALA A 159 -7.32 13.96 2.76
C ALA A 159 -8.13 14.76 3.81
N ASN A 160 -7.72 15.99 4.12
CA ASN A 160 -8.42 16.87 5.07
C ASN A 160 -9.79 17.37 4.58
N LYS A 161 -10.09 17.29 3.28
CA LYS A 161 -11.40 17.64 2.71
C LYS A 161 -12.43 16.52 2.83
N ILE A 162 -12.00 15.29 3.13
CA ILE A 162 -12.89 14.14 3.17
C ILE A 162 -13.77 14.21 4.43
N TYR A 163 -15.07 14.11 4.20
CA TYR A 163 -16.06 14.16 5.28
C TYR A 163 -16.04 12.89 6.14
N ASP A 164 -16.42 13.01 7.42
CA ASP A 164 -16.54 11.92 8.39
C ASP A 164 -15.23 11.18 8.72
N VAL A 165 -14.09 11.85 8.48
CA VAL A 165 -12.75 11.38 8.89
C VAL A 165 -12.48 11.82 10.32
N GLU A 166 -11.94 10.90 11.13
CA GLU A 166 -11.57 11.17 12.52
C GLU A 166 -10.10 11.57 12.64
N ASN A 167 -9.22 10.77 12.02
CA ASN A 167 -7.79 11.06 11.98
C ASN A 167 -7.19 10.71 10.62
N ILE A 168 -6.14 11.45 10.24
CA ILE A 168 -5.30 11.15 9.10
C ILE A 168 -3.93 10.71 9.63
N ILE A 169 -3.52 9.51 9.25
CA ILE A 169 -2.28 8.85 9.70
C ILE A 169 -1.34 8.69 8.50
N PRO A 170 -0.57 9.75 8.15
CA PRO A 170 0.29 9.71 6.99
C PRO A 170 1.59 8.97 7.28
N SER A 171 2.02 8.15 6.35
CA SER A 171 3.34 7.54 6.25
C SER A 171 3.85 7.81 4.83
N ILE A 172 3.96 9.09 4.48
CA ILE A 172 4.37 9.58 3.16
C ILE A 172 5.84 9.97 3.24
N TYR A 173 6.65 9.33 2.43
CA TYR A 173 8.09 9.55 2.32
C TYR A 173 8.40 10.34 1.06
N LEU A 174 9.48 11.12 1.05
CA LEU A 174 9.91 11.84 -0.13
C LEU A 174 10.81 10.96 -1.00
N ALA A 175 10.78 11.18 -2.31
CA ALA A 175 11.70 10.54 -3.25
C ALA A 175 13.17 10.79 -2.88
N SER A 176 13.49 11.98 -2.33
CA SER A 176 14.83 12.32 -1.83
C SER A 176 15.27 11.56 -0.57
N GLU A 177 14.32 10.96 0.17
CA GLU A 177 14.60 10.20 1.40
C GLU A 177 14.84 8.71 1.15
N LEU A 178 14.70 8.25 -0.09
CA LEU A 178 14.88 6.84 -0.43
C LEU A 178 16.33 6.40 -0.26
N SER A 179 16.51 5.16 0.20
CA SER A 179 17.82 4.64 0.63
C SER A 179 18.90 4.69 -0.42
N ARG A 180 18.56 4.49 -1.71
CA ARG A 180 19.50 4.50 -2.83
C ARG A 180 19.76 5.89 -3.43
N ASN A 181 18.94 6.89 -3.08
CA ASN A 181 19.16 8.27 -3.53
C ASN A 181 20.14 9.04 -2.62
N LYS A 182 20.57 8.43 -1.51
CA LYS A 182 21.56 9.01 -0.57
C LYS A 182 23.00 8.65 -0.87
N ILE A 183 23.26 7.88 -1.95
CA ILE A 183 24.61 7.50 -2.38
C ILE A 183 25.00 8.44 -3.52
N ASN A 184 25.33 9.71 -3.17
CA ASN A 184 26.14 10.64 -3.95
C ASN A 184 26.87 11.55 -2.97
#